data_593bb1dd0c6306043009cb6716d0064c
#
_entry.id   593bb1dd0c6306043009cb6716d0064c
#
_cell.length_a   1.000
_cell.length_b   1.000
_cell.length_c   1.000
_cell.angle_alpha   90.00
_cell.angle_beta   90.00
_cell.angle_gamma   90.00
#
_symmetry.space_group_name_H-M   'P 1'
#
loop_
_entity.id
_entity.type
_entity.pdbx_description
1 polymer ?
#
loop_
_entity_poly.entity_id
_entity_poly.type
_entity_poly.pdbx_seq_one_letter_code
_entity_poly.pdbx_strand_id
1 'polypeptide(L)'
;MYDNSNFVNKIKPLLSTYHNKQFFLRDDGENTGVNVDLSARCGLECSRCQRQTYFDDIKEIPGHDLTLEDFDKITDMFQTINFCGQLSDPVHNKNFIDILKLCRSKNVGGTIHNASSLKSKEWYIEAFKAHTDLKWVFGIDGLPKDSCKYRVNQDGEKLFDIMIESKKYLNITPVWQYIIFRYNENDIDEAKKLAQDNDINFNLNYSSKWFSEDDPLMPLNKNYRIWSDQYGEKKYE
;
A
#
# COMPACT_ATOMS: atom_id res chain seq x y z
N MET A 1 -27.62 4.88 -14.58
CA MET A 1 -27.00 6.11 -14.04
C MET A 1 -27.28 6.10 -12.55
N TYR A 2 -26.32 5.64 -11.72
CA TYR A 2 -26.47 5.63 -10.27
C TYR A 2 -26.44 7.07 -9.77
N ASP A 3 -27.38 7.44 -8.94
CA ASP A 3 -27.46 8.77 -8.33
C ASP A 3 -26.35 8.90 -7.26
N ASN A 4 -25.18 9.39 -7.70
CA ASN A 4 -24.03 9.65 -6.83
C ASN A 4 -24.29 10.74 -5.76
N SER A 5 -25.36 11.50 -5.85
CA SER A 5 -25.67 12.59 -4.91
C SER A 5 -25.99 12.07 -3.52
N ASN A 6 -26.69 10.93 -3.41
CA ASN A 6 -27.05 10.31 -2.14
C ASN A 6 -25.84 9.69 -1.42
N PHE A 7 -24.87 9.20 -2.20
CA PHE A 7 -23.64 8.59 -1.73
C PHE A 7 -22.67 9.66 -1.19
N VAL A 8 -22.42 10.72 -1.97
CA VAL A 8 -21.58 11.86 -1.57
C VAL A 8 -22.10 12.52 -0.28
N ASN A 9 -23.42 12.64 -0.13
CA ASN A 9 -24.03 13.24 1.06
C ASN A 9 -23.89 12.37 2.33
N LYS A 10 -23.86 11.04 2.19
CA LYS A 10 -23.58 10.13 3.32
C LYS A 10 -22.12 10.14 3.73
N ILE A 11 -21.21 10.34 2.78
CA ILE A 11 -19.75 10.36 3.02
C ILE A 11 -19.28 11.72 3.52
N LYS A 12 -19.89 12.83 3.09
CA LYS A 12 -19.51 14.19 3.52
C LYS A 12 -19.30 14.37 5.02
N PRO A 13 -20.17 13.88 5.91
CA PRO A 13 -19.96 13.97 7.36
C PRO A 13 -18.72 13.17 7.82
N LEU A 14 -18.44 12.02 7.21
CA LEU A 14 -17.24 11.22 7.50
C LEU A 14 -15.99 11.92 6.97
N LEU A 15 -16.04 12.45 5.74
CA LEU A 15 -14.92 13.19 5.14
C LEU A 15 -14.60 14.50 5.85
N SER A 16 -15.60 15.15 6.51
CA SER A 16 -15.39 16.38 7.27
C SER A 16 -14.74 16.12 8.64
N THR A 17 -14.92 14.92 9.18
CA THR A 17 -14.34 14.50 10.46
C THR A 17 -12.92 13.95 10.30
N TYR A 18 -12.60 13.43 9.10
CA TYR A 18 -11.29 12.91 8.73
C TYR A 18 -10.63 13.85 7.73
N HIS A 19 -9.34 14.13 7.88
CA HIS A 19 -8.61 14.85 6.87
C HIS A 19 -8.87 14.23 5.50
N ASN A 20 -9.28 15.04 4.52
CA ASN A 20 -9.69 14.65 3.16
C ASN A 20 -8.70 13.74 2.40
N LYS A 21 -7.55 13.41 3.00
CA LYS A 21 -6.46 12.62 2.41
C LYS A 21 -6.43 11.16 2.86
N GLN A 22 -7.26 10.76 3.83
CA GLN A 22 -7.33 9.35 4.28
C GLN A 22 -8.30 8.50 3.45
N PHE A 23 -9.15 9.12 2.62
CA PHE A 23 -10.15 8.43 1.83
C PHE A 23 -10.08 8.87 0.37
N PHE A 24 -10.02 7.90 -0.54
CA PHE A 24 -10.10 8.13 -1.98
C PHE A 24 -11.12 7.18 -2.56
N LEU A 25 -12.17 7.73 -3.15
CA LEU A 25 -13.13 6.95 -3.90
C LEU A 25 -12.48 6.43 -5.18
N ARG A 26 -12.68 5.16 -5.46
CA ARG A 26 -12.40 4.57 -6.76
C ARG A 26 -13.75 4.36 -7.44
N ASP A 27 -13.91 4.96 -8.58
CA ASP A 27 -15.02 4.73 -9.47
C ASP A 27 -14.46 4.06 -10.73
N ASP A 28 -14.55 2.74 -10.76
CA ASP A 28 -14.21 1.90 -11.91
C ASP A 28 -15.47 1.43 -12.67
N GLY A 29 -16.59 2.11 -12.44
CA GLY A 29 -17.84 1.98 -13.23
C GLY A 29 -18.76 0.85 -12.78
N GLU A 30 -18.30 -0.18 -12.09
CA GLU A 30 -19.14 -1.30 -11.63
C GLU A 30 -19.02 -1.60 -10.13
N ASN A 31 -17.92 -1.24 -9.48
CA ASN A 31 -17.70 -1.47 -8.06
C ASN A 31 -17.22 -0.21 -7.35
N THR A 32 -18.05 0.32 -6.48
CA THR A 32 -17.67 1.44 -5.63
C THR A 32 -16.69 0.96 -4.56
N GLY A 33 -15.41 1.15 -4.82
CA GLY A 33 -14.34 0.86 -3.86
C GLY A 33 -13.84 2.13 -3.17
N VAL A 34 -13.23 1.96 -2.02
CA VAL A 34 -12.58 3.05 -1.30
C VAL A 34 -11.13 2.67 -0.96
N ASN A 35 -10.22 3.63 -1.11
CA ASN A 35 -8.87 3.55 -0.58
C ASN A 35 -8.84 4.23 0.79
N VAL A 36 -8.32 3.54 1.81
CA VAL A 36 -8.32 4.02 3.18
C VAL A 36 -6.92 3.91 3.78
N ASP A 37 -6.42 5.01 4.30
CA ASP A 37 -5.29 5.01 5.24
C ASP A 37 -5.83 4.83 6.67
N LEU A 38 -5.58 3.68 7.29
CA LEU A 38 -6.11 3.34 8.61
C LEU A 38 -5.47 4.12 9.76
N SER A 39 -4.34 4.76 9.50
CA SER A 39 -3.50 5.39 10.52
C SER A 39 -2.78 6.58 9.90
N ALA A 40 -2.22 7.43 10.76
CA ALA A 40 -1.24 8.44 10.36
C ALA A 40 0.21 7.96 10.63
N ARG A 41 0.42 6.68 10.93
CA ARG A 41 1.72 6.13 11.35
C ARG A 41 2.32 5.23 10.29
N CYS A 42 3.63 5.35 10.13
CA CYS A 42 4.47 4.43 9.37
C CYS A 42 5.87 4.44 10.00
N GLY A 43 6.47 3.29 10.16
CA GLY A 43 7.84 3.19 10.67
C GLY A 43 8.93 3.33 9.61
N LEU A 44 8.54 3.53 8.35
CA LEU A 44 9.46 3.68 7.22
C LEU A 44 9.66 5.15 6.88
N GLU A 45 10.85 5.48 6.35
CA GLU A 45 11.26 6.83 5.95
C GLU A 45 11.62 6.86 4.45
N CYS A 46 10.72 6.35 3.59
CA CYS A 46 10.95 6.31 2.15
C CYS A 46 11.06 7.73 1.58
N SER A 47 12.18 8.07 0.94
CA SER A 47 12.54 9.44 0.55
C SER A 47 11.61 10.10 -0.48
N ARG A 48 10.81 9.32 -1.22
CA ARG A 48 9.82 9.81 -2.20
C ARG A 48 8.38 9.56 -1.76
N CYS A 49 8.19 9.22 -0.47
CA CYS A 49 6.86 9.03 0.08
C CYS A 49 6.17 10.39 0.28
N GLN A 50 4.90 10.47 -0.09
CA GLN A 50 4.09 11.67 0.15
C GLN A 50 4.04 12.04 1.64
N ARG A 51 4.05 11.04 2.52
CA ARG A 51 4.16 11.23 3.97
C ARG A 51 5.40 12.03 4.35
N GLN A 52 6.57 11.72 3.76
CA GLN A 52 7.82 12.42 4.06
C GLN A 52 7.75 13.88 3.63
N THR A 53 7.17 14.15 2.46
CA THR A 53 6.94 15.53 2.00
C THR A 53 6.10 16.32 3.00
N TYR A 54 5.00 15.76 3.50
CA TYR A 54 4.21 16.43 4.54
C TYR A 54 4.99 16.69 5.81
N PHE A 55 5.78 15.69 6.26
CA PHE A 55 6.58 15.85 7.45
C PHE A 55 7.66 16.92 7.28
N ASP A 56 8.28 17.01 6.11
CA ASP A 56 9.30 18.01 5.83
C ASP A 56 8.70 19.42 5.75
N ASP A 57 7.52 19.56 5.13
CA ASP A 57 6.87 20.86 4.91
C ASP A 57 6.19 21.40 6.18
N ILE A 58 5.39 20.61 6.86
CA ILE A 58 4.54 21.06 7.96
C ILE A 58 4.84 20.40 9.31
N LYS A 59 5.81 19.48 9.36
CA LYS A 59 6.21 18.69 10.56
C LYS A 59 5.07 17.91 11.21
N GLU A 60 3.98 17.72 10.48
CA GLU A 60 2.81 16.98 10.94
C GLU A 60 2.28 16.07 9.82
N ILE A 61 1.88 14.87 10.18
CA ILE A 61 1.23 13.94 9.26
C ILE A 61 -0.28 14.04 9.50
N PRO A 62 -1.05 14.44 8.48
CA PRO A 62 -2.48 14.57 8.62
C PRO A 62 -3.14 13.21 8.83
N GLY A 63 -4.17 13.17 9.68
CA GLY A 63 -4.95 11.96 9.95
C GLY A 63 -4.75 11.41 11.35
N HIS A 64 -5.46 10.34 11.66
CA HIS A 64 -5.43 9.66 12.94
C HIS A 64 -5.70 8.16 12.76
N ASP A 65 -5.56 7.39 13.83
CA ASP A 65 -5.94 5.98 13.82
C ASP A 65 -7.47 5.86 13.75
N LEU A 66 -7.99 5.22 12.73
CA LEU A 66 -9.41 4.90 12.66
C LEU A 66 -9.77 3.91 13.77
N THR A 67 -10.87 4.18 14.44
CA THR A 67 -11.43 3.27 15.43
C THR A 67 -12.20 2.14 14.75
N LEU A 68 -12.52 1.09 15.49
CA LEU A 68 -13.37 0.01 14.98
C LEU A 68 -14.78 0.52 14.65
N GLU A 69 -15.32 1.45 15.44
CA GLU A 69 -16.62 2.08 15.19
C GLU A 69 -16.63 2.90 13.90
N ASP A 70 -15.57 3.66 13.65
CA ASP A 70 -15.43 4.42 12.40
C ASP A 70 -15.38 3.48 11.20
N PHE A 71 -14.62 2.41 11.33
CA PHE A 71 -14.43 1.44 10.26
C PHE A 71 -15.71 0.62 9.98
N ASP A 72 -16.51 0.35 11.01
CA ASP A 72 -17.82 -0.31 10.87
C ASP A 72 -18.74 0.49 9.93
N LYS A 73 -18.77 1.82 10.07
CA LYS A 73 -19.52 2.73 9.18
C LYS A 73 -19.02 2.68 7.73
N ILE A 74 -17.70 2.51 7.54
CA ILE A 74 -17.10 2.38 6.20
C ILE A 74 -17.53 1.06 5.56
N THR A 75 -17.53 -0.04 6.31
CA THR A 75 -17.95 -1.36 5.82
C THR A 75 -19.43 -1.47 5.49
N ASP A 76 -20.27 -0.60 6.04
CA ASP A 76 -21.69 -0.49 5.65
C ASP A 76 -21.88 0.18 4.29
N MET A 77 -20.89 0.96 3.86
CA MET A 77 -20.97 1.72 2.60
C MET A 77 -20.23 1.07 1.44
N PHE A 78 -19.17 0.29 1.73
CA PHE A 78 -18.26 -0.22 0.71
C PHE A 78 -18.08 -1.73 0.85
N GLN A 79 -18.20 -2.43 -0.27
CA GLN A 79 -17.93 -3.87 -0.37
C GLN A 79 -16.47 -4.17 -0.76
N THR A 80 -15.74 -3.17 -1.24
CA THR A 80 -14.33 -3.28 -1.58
C THR A 80 -13.54 -2.16 -0.93
N ILE A 81 -12.58 -2.52 -0.08
CA ILE A 81 -11.75 -1.57 0.65
C ILE A 81 -10.28 -1.88 0.36
N ASN A 82 -9.56 -0.89 -0.18
CA ASN A 82 -8.12 -0.98 -0.32
C ASN A 82 -7.46 -0.25 0.84
N PHE A 83 -6.75 -1.00 1.64
CA PHE A 83 -5.88 -0.49 2.69
C PHE A 83 -4.60 0.01 2.02
N CYS A 84 -4.61 1.26 1.60
CA CYS A 84 -3.50 1.86 0.90
C CYS A 84 -2.48 2.44 1.87
N GLY A 85 -1.24 2.52 1.44
CA GLY A 85 -0.15 3.12 2.22
C GLY A 85 0.26 4.47 1.62
N GLN A 86 -0.66 5.43 1.49
CA GLN A 86 -0.31 6.75 0.99
C GLN A 86 0.35 7.62 2.05
N LEU A 87 -0.24 7.64 3.25
CA LEU A 87 0.27 8.39 4.39
C LEU A 87 0.75 7.48 5.53
N SER A 88 0.36 6.21 5.51
CA SER A 88 0.68 5.26 6.56
C SER A 88 0.94 3.87 6.00
N ASP A 89 1.32 2.96 6.87
CA ASP A 89 1.21 1.54 6.58
C ASP A 89 0.08 0.97 7.46
N PRO A 90 -0.89 0.24 6.90
CA PRO A 90 -2.10 -0.18 7.61
C PRO A 90 -1.83 -1.01 8.87
N VAL A 91 -0.75 -1.77 8.91
CA VAL A 91 -0.38 -2.62 10.06
C VAL A 91 -0.03 -1.82 11.33
N HIS A 92 0.12 -0.49 11.21
CA HIS A 92 0.36 0.37 12.36
C HIS A 92 -0.92 0.80 13.11
N ASN A 93 -2.11 0.57 12.53
CA ASN A 93 -3.34 0.77 13.29
C ASN A 93 -3.45 -0.30 14.39
N LYS A 94 -3.71 0.14 15.62
CA LYS A 94 -3.80 -0.77 16.78
C LYS A 94 -4.96 -1.77 16.69
N ASN A 95 -6.00 -1.41 15.94
CA ASN A 95 -7.21 -2.24 15.75
C ASN A 95 -7.14 -3.06 14.46
N PHE A 96 -5.99 -3.12 13.75
CA PHE A 96 -5.91 -3.67 12.40
C PHE A 96 -6.48 -5.09 12.30
N ILE A 97 -6.11 -5.99 13.21
CA ILE A 97 -6.59 -7.38 13.18
C ILE A 97 -8.12 -7.44 13.41
N ASP A 98 -8.66 -6.61 14.30
CA ASP A 98 -10.11 -6.57 14.54
C ASP A 98 -10.86 -5.93 13.36
N ILE A 99 -10.24 -4.97 12.67
CA ILE A 99 -10.74 -4.43 11.39
C ILE A 99 -10.81 -5.54 10.33
N LEU A 100 -9.81 -6.40 10.23
CA LEU A 100 -9.85 -7.54 9.30
C LEU A 100 -10.96 -8.55 9.64
N LYS A 101 -11.15 -8.86 10.92
CA LYS A 101 -12.27 -9.71 11.39
C LYS A 101 -13.62 -9.10 11.04
N LEU A 102 -13.76 -7.78 11.20
CA LEU A 102 -14.97 -7.04 10.83
C LEU A 102 -15.23 -7.12 9.32
N CYS A 103 -14.22 -6.87 8.48
CA CYS A 103 -14.33 -7.02 7.04
C CYS A 103 -14.82 -8.43 6.65
N ARG A 104 -14.22 -9.45 7.25
CA ARG A 104 -14.63 -10.84 7.02
C ARG A 104 -16.08 -11.10 7.43
N SER A 105 -16.52 -10.61 8.59
CA SER A 105 -17.89 -10.81 9.08
C SER A 105 -18.95 -10.15 8.19
N LYS A 106 -18.59 -9.07 7.49
CA LYS A 106 -19.45 -8.32 6.57
C LYS A 106 -19.21 -8.67 5.09
N ASN A 107 -18.37 -9.67 4.82
CA ASN A 107 -18.01 -10.08 3.46
C ASN A 107 -17.44 -8.94 2.60
N VAL A 108 -16.62 -8.08 3.21
CA VAL A 108 -15.94 -6.97 2.54
C VAL A 108 -14.60 -7.44 2.01
N GLY A 109 -14.41 -7.36 0.70
CA GLY A 109 -13.16 -7.70 0.02
C GLY A 109 -12.18 -6.53 -0.07
N GLY A 110 -11.02 -6.76 -0.71
CA GLY A 110 -10.07 -5.68 -1.00
C GLY A 110 -8.61 -6.09 -0.99
N THR A 111 -7.76 -5.06 -0.93
CA THR A 111 -6.30 -5.24 -1.01
C THR A 111 -5.61 -4.55 0.16
N ILE A 112 -4.63 -5.22 0.73
CA ILE A 112 -3.75 -4.66 1.77
C ILE A 112 -2.40 -4.36 1.14
N HIS A 113 -1.98 -3.09 1.16
CA HIS A 113 -0.64 -2.67 0.77
C HIS A 113 0.21 -2.50 2.03
N ASN A 114 1.19 -3.37 2.20
CA ASN A 114 2.09 -3.38 3.35
C ASN A 114 3.54 -3.33 2.90
N ALA A 115 4.33 -2.51 3.55
CA ALA A 115 5.78 -2.47 3.39
C ALA A 115 6.51 -2.55 4.74
N SER A 116 5.78 -2.50 5.85
CA SER A 116 6.37 -2.55 7.18
C SER A 116 6.85 -3.96 7.54
N SER A 117 8.05 -4.06 8.07
CA SER A 117 8.63 -5.29 8.66
C SER A 117 8.66 -5.25 10.20
N LEU A 118 8.06 -4.23 10.82
CA LEU A 118 8.21 -3.97 12.26
C LEU A 118 7.42 -4.94 13.16
N LYS A 119 6.35 -5.54 12.64
CA LYS A 119 5.58 -6.54 13.41
C LYS A 119 6.30 -7.88 13.43
N SER A 120 5.97 -8.73 14.41
CA SER A 120 6.51 -10.09 14.45
C SER A 120 5.82 -10.99 13.40
N LYS A 121 6.46 -12.11 13.08
CA LYS A 121 5.88 -13.11 12.17
C LYS A 121 4.56 -13.65 12.70
N GLU A 122 4.47 -13.90 14.00
CA GLU A 122 3.27 -14.42 14.68
C GLU A 122 2.12 -13.43 14.55
N TRP A 123 2.38 -12.13 14.68
CA TRP A 123 1.39 -11.08 14.49
C TRP A 123 0.84 -11.09 13.06
N TYR A 124 1.72 -11.24 12.05
CA TYR A 124 1.29 -11.33 10.65
C TYR A 124 0.45 -12.59 10.40
N ILE A 125 0.83 -13.73 10.98
CA ILE A 125 0.05 -14.96 10.89
C ILE A 125 -1.36 -14.77 11.48
N GLU A 126 -1.48 -14.08 12.60
CA GLU A 126 -2.79 -13.74 13.17
C GLU A 126 -3.60 -12.85 12.22
N ALA A 127 -2.97 -11.84 11.62
CA ALA A 127 -3.61 -10.96 10.64
C ALA A 127 -4.09 -11.74 9.40
N PHE A 128 -3.27 -12.65 8.84
CA PHE A 128 -3.67 -13.48 7.71
C PHE A 128 -4.88 -14.36 8.03
N LYS A 129 -4.89 -14.97 9.20
CA LYS A 129 -6.01 -15.81 9.68
C LYS A 129 -7.28 -15.01 9.94
N ALA A 130 -7.17 -13.75 10.29
CA ALA A 130 -8.31 -12.87 10.54
C ALA A 130 -9.19 -12.70 9.29
N HIS A 131 -8.56 -12.62 8.08
CA HIS A 131 -9.29 -12.56 6.81
C HIS A 131 -8.45 -13.16 5.68
N THR A 132 -8.76 -14.38 5.31
CA THR A 132 -7.98 -15.19 4.36
C THR A 132 -8.17 -14.80 2.89
N ASP A 133 -9.23 -14.04 2.57
CA ASP A 133 -9.65 -13.71 1.20
C ASP A 133 -9.27 -12.28 0.77
N LEU A 134 -8.45 -11.58 1.56
CA LEU A 134 -7.88 -10.30 1.15
C LEU A 134 -6.58 -10.51 0.38
N LYS A 135 -6.41 -9.71 -0.67
CA LYS A 135 -5.16 -9.67 -1.44
C LYS A 135 -4.11 -8.88 -0.66
N TRP A 136 -2.98 -9.51 -0.38
CA TRP A 136 -1.84 -8.84 0.24
C TRP A 136 -0.79 -8.47 -0.82
N VAL A 137 -0.38 -7.22 -0.81
CA VAL A 137 0.68 -6.66 -1.66
C VAL A 137 1.80 -6.20 -0.75
N PHE A 138 2.95 -6.84 -0.88
CA PHE A 138 4.15 -6.55 -0.09
C PHE A 138 5.10 -5.67 -0.91
N GLY A 139 5.36 -4.48 -0.41
CA GLY A 139 6.27 -3.53 -1.05
C GLY A 139 7.71 -3.79 -0.61
N ILE A 140 8.49 -4.44 -1.49
CA ILE A 140 9.92 -4.70 -1.31
C ILE A 140 10.62 -4.23 -2.59
N ASP A 141 11.37 -3.13 -2.53
CA ASP A 141 11.92 -2.51 -3.73
C ASP A 141 13.40 -2.85 -3.90
N GLY A 142 13.67 -3.81 -4.76
CA GLY A 142 14.97 -4.44 -4.96
C GLY A 142 14.95 -5.89 -4.46
N LEU A 143 16.11 -6.56 -4.49
CA LEU A 143 16.25 -7.82 -3.77
C LEU A 143 15.98 -7.59 -2.28
N PRO A 144 15.48 -8.58 -1.53
CA PRO A 144 15.06 -8.37 -0.14
C PRO A 144 16.09 -7.65 0.73
N LYS A 145 17.38 -8.02 0.63
CA LYS A 145 18.50 -7.40 1.35
C LYS A 145 18.73 -5.92 1.00
N ASP A 146 18.30 -5.49 -0.19
CA ASP A 146 18.59 -4.16 -0.75
C ASP A 146 17.42 -3.18 -0.62
N SER A 147 16.23 -3.66 -0.26
CA SER A 147 15.01 -2.86 -0.21
C SER A 147 15.10 -1.68 0.75
N CYS A 148 15.90 -1.79 1.81
CA CYS A 148 16.15 -0.70 2.78
C CYS A 148 16.85 0.52 2.14
N LYS A 149 17.45 0.40 0.95
CA LYS A 149 18.06 1.54 0.24
C LYS A 149 17.04 2.63 -0.14
N TYR A 150 15.80 2.24 -0.36
CA TYR A 150 14.68 3.16 -0.57
C TYR A 150 13.71 3.16 0.61
N ARG A 151 13.34 1.97 1.09
CA ARG A 151 12.44 1.82 2.22
C ARG A 151 13.23 1.84 3.54
N VAL A 152 13.79 2.99 3.84
CA VAL A 152 14.60 3.18 5.06
C VAL A 152 13.85 2.63 6.27
N ASN A 153 14.53 1.91 7.14
CA ASN A 153 14.02 1.15 8.30
C ASN A 153 13.25 -0.14 7.95
N GLN A 154 13.22 -0.58 6.70
CA GLN A 154 12.67 -1.89 6.35
C GLN A 154 13.72 -2.99 6.53
N ASP A 155 13.34 -4.08 7.17
CA ASP A 155 13.98 -5.39 7.05
C ASP A 155 13.29 -6.15 5.93
N GLY A 156 13.85 -6.06 4.72
CA GLY A 156 13.24 -6.62 3.53
C GLY A 156 13.31 -8.14 3.50
N GLU A 157 14.35 -8.77 4.06
CA GLU A 157 14.49 -10.22 4.16
C GLU A 157 13.40 -10.82 5.07
N LYS A 158 13.23 -10.23 6.25
CA LYS A 158 12.13 -10.60 7.15
C LYS A 158 10.75 -10.44 6.50
N LEU A 159 10.52 -9.34 5.79
CA LEU A 159 9.23 -9.10 5.13
C LEU A 159 9.00 -10.08 3.99
N PHE A 160 10.04 -10.45 3.25
CA PHE A 160 9.99 -11.47 2.21
C PHE A 160 9.63 -12.84 2.79
N ASP A 161 10.26 -13.23 3.90
CA ASP A 161 9.93 -14.48 4.61
C ASP A 161 8.48 -14.50 5.11
N ILE A 162 7.97 -13.36 5.61
CA ILE A 162 6.57 -13.20 6.01
C ILE A 162 5.63 -13.36 4.81
N MET A 163 6.01 -12.79 3.65
CA MET A 163 5.24 -12.92 2.42
C MET A 163 5.17 -14.39 1.95
N ILE A 164 6.28 -15.12 1.98
CA ILE A 164 6.28 -16.56 1.68
C ILE A 164 5.40 -17.32 2.66
N GLU A 165 5.52 -17.05 3.95
CA GLU A 165 4.73 -17.72 5.00
C GLU A 165 3.23 -17.48 4.82
N SER A 166 2.82 -16.30 4.32
CA SER A 166 1.41 -15.93 4.14
C SER A 166 0.65 -16.92 3.25
N LYS A 167 1.31 -17.56 2.29
CA LYS A 167 0.75 -18.59 1.38
C LYS A 167 0.10 -19.76 2.12
N LYS A 168 0.51 -20.03 3.35
CA LYS A 168 -0.08 -21.12 4.16
C LYS A 168 -1.45 -20.77 4.73
N TYR A 169 -1.81 -19.49 4.73
CA TYR A 169 -2.99 -18.97 5.42
C TYR A 169 -3.95 -18.22 4.49
N LEU A 170 -3.43 -17.59 3.44
CA LEU A 170 -4.23 -16.81 2.49
C LEU A 170 -4.76 -17.70 1.37
N ASN A 171 -6.00 -17.46 0.95
CA ASN A 171 -6.60 -18.08 -0.23
C ASN A 171 -6.16 -17.40 -1.54
N ILE A 172 -5.63 -16.18 -1.45
CA ILE A 172 -5.13 -15.41 -2.59
C ILE A 172 -3.61 -15.35 -2.53
N THR A 173 -2.95 -15.72 -3.62
CA THR A 173 -1.48 -15.66 -3.74
C THR A 173 -0.99 -14.23 -3.46
N PRO A 174 -0.05 -14.03 -2.54
CA PRO A 174 0.50 -12.71 -2.23
C PRO A 174 1.22 -12.12 -3.43
N VAL A 175 1.32 -10.80 -3.44
CA VAL A 175 1.97 -10.06 -4.51
C VAL A 175 3.21 -9.37 -3.97
N TRP A 176 4.33 -9.61 -4.59
CA TRP A 176 5.54 -8.81 -4.41
C TRP A 176 5.47 -7.58 -5.31
N GLN A 177 5.29 -6.40 -4.74
CA GLN A 177 5.40 -5.12 -5.45
C GLN A 177 6.84 -4.64 -5.43
N TYR A 178 7.39 -4.39 -6.61
CA TYR A 178 8.75 -3.95 -6.83
C TYR A 178 8.73 -2.65 -7.63
N ILE A 179 9.21 -1.55 -7.06
CA ILE A 179 9.37 -0.28 -7.76
C ILE A 179 10.79 -0.18 -8.29
N ILE A 180 10.93 0.17 -9.56
CA ILE A 180 12.24 0.29 -10.22
C ILE A 180 12.90 1.61 -9.80
N PHE A 181 14.12 1.51 -9.33
CA PHE A 181 15.05 2.59 -9.04
C PHE A 181 16.41 2.28 -9.65
N ARG A 182 17.31 3.28 -9.70
CA ARG A 182 18.68 3.12 -10.22
C ARG A 182 19.45 1.97 -9.56
N TYR A 183 19.29 1.79 -8.26
CA TYR A 183 20.05 0.78 -7.52
C TYR A 183 19.60 -0.65 -7.76
N ASN A 184 18.38 -0.85 -8.27
CA ASN A 184 17.78 -2.16 -8.44
C ASN A 184 17.34 -2.47 -9.88
N GLU A 185 17.59 -1.58 -10.85
CA GLU A 185 17.13 -1.75 -12.23
C GLU A 185 17.76 -2.97 -12.95
N ASN A 186 18.91 -3.44 -12.46
CA ASN A 186 19.61 -4.61 -13.00
C ASN A 186 19.24 -5.92 -12.30
N ASP A 187 18.50 -5.87 -11.20
CA ASP A 187 18.15 -7.03 -10.37
C ASP A 187 16.75 -7.59 -10.69
N ILE A 188 16.06 -6.98 -11.66
CA ILE A 188 14.66 -7.28 -11.99
C ILE A 188 14.47 -8.76 -12.37
N ASP A 189 15.35 -9.33 -13.18
CA ASP A 189 15.23 -10.71 -13.63
C ASP A 189 15.54 -11.69 -12.50
N GLU A 190 16.49 -11.39 -11.62
CA GLU A 190 16.75 -12.15 -10.41
C GLU A 190 15.55 -12.11 -9.45
N ALA A 191 14.96 -10.93 -9.25
CA ALA A 191 13.77 -10.77 -8.43
C ALA A 191 12.56 -11.53 -9.00
N LYS A 192 12.32 -11.48 -10.32
CA LYS A 192 11.28 -12.27 -10.98
C LYS A 192 11.49 -13.77 -10.78
N LYS A 193 12.74 -14.25 -10.95
CA LYS A 193 13.09 -15.63 -10.73
C LYS A 193 12.84 -16.03 -9.27
N LEU A 194 13.25 -15.20 -8.31
CA LEU A 194 13.03 -15.45 -6.89
C LEU A 194 11.54 -15.52 -6.54
N ALA A 195 10.71 -14.66 -7.14
CA ALA A 195 9.25 -14.71 -7.00
C ALA A 195 8.67 -16.00 -7.57
N GLN A 196 9.12 -16.40 -8.76
CA GLN A 196 8.71 -17.64 -9.43
C GLN A 196 9.10 -18.87 -8.62
N ASP A 197 10.35 -18.94 -8.14
CA ASP A 197 10.85 -20.06 -7.33
C ASP A 197 10.06 -20.24 -6.02
N ASN A 198 9.37 -19.18 -5.57
CA ASN A 198 8.54 -19.16 -4.36
C ASN A 198 7.03 -19.13 -4.64
N ASP A 199 6.58 -19.27 -5.90
CA ASP A 199 5.17 -19.18 -6.32
C ASP A 199 4.48 -17.92 -5.78
N ILE A 200 5.10 -16.75 -5.97
CA ILE A 200 4.59 -15.43 -5.59
C ILE A 200 4.31 -14.63 -6.86
N ASN A 201 3.21 -13.88 -6.86
CA ASN A 201 2.93 -12.94 -7.94
C ASN A 201 3.91 -11.77 -7.88
N PHE A 202 4.57 -11.46 -9.01
CA PHE A 202 5.48 -10.34 -9.10
C PHE A 202 4.84 -9.17 -9.86
N ASN A 203 4.81 -8.00 -9.25
CA ASN A 203 4.28 -6.76 -9.83
C ASN A 203 5.37 -5.71 -9.94
N LEU A 204 5.81 -5.44 -11.17
CA LEU A 204 6.83 -4.45 -11.46
C LEU A 204 6.19 -3.09 -11.67
N ASN A 205 6.59 -2.12 -10.87
CA ASN A 205 6.07 -0.76 -10.91
C ASN A 205 7.16 0.24 -11.31
N TYR A 206 6.73 1.28 -12.00
CA TYR A 206 7.57 2.43 -12.34
C TYR A 206 7.31 3.56 -11.35
N SER A 207 8.36 4.27 -10.96
CA SER A 207 8.19 5.52 -10.23
C SER A 207 8.17 6.69 -11.20
N SER A 208 7.38 7.70 -10.88
CA SER A 208 7.37 9.00 -11.58
C SER A 208 7.80 10.15 -10.66
N LYS A 209 8.24 9.82 -9.45
CA LYS A 209 8.57 10.82 -8.41
C LYS A 209 10.05 11.15 -8.41
N TRP A 210 10.49 11.88 -9.45
CA TRP A 210 11.87 12.35 -9.59
C TRP A 210 11.93 13.84 -9.29
N PHE A 211 13.03 14.31 -8.69
CA PHE A 211 13.22 15.74 -8.42
C PHE A 211 13.92 16.47 -9.57
N SER A 212 14.72 15.76 -10.35
CA SER A 212 15.46 16.27 -11.49
C SER A 212 15.90 15.13 -12.40
N GLU A 213 16.48 15.46 -13.57
CA GLU A 213 17.06 14.47 -14.47
C GLU A 213 18.28 13.75 -13.87
N ASP A 214 18.96 14.37 -12.91
CA ASP A 214 20.11 13.82 -12.19
C ASP A 214 19.71 13.13 -10.87
N ASP A 215 18.42 12.90 -10.65
CA ASP A 215 17.94 12.26 -9.42
C ASP A 215 18.67 10.92 -9.17
N PRO A 216 19.31 10.73 -8.01
CA PRO A 216 20.09 9.53 -7.72
C PRO A 216 19.25 8.24 -7.68
N LEU A 217 17.94 8.34 -7.52
CA LEU A 217 17.04 7.19 -7.56
C LEU A 217 16.50 6.90 -8.95
N MET A 218 16.57 7.85 -9.88
CA MET A 218 16.04 7.65 -11.25
C MET A 218 16.86 6.59 -11.99
N PRO A 219 16.22 5.58 -12.61
CA PRO A 219 16.90 4.54 -13.37
C PRO A 219 17.80 5.14 -14.48
N LEU A 220 18.92 4.50 -14.77
CA LEU A 220 19.76 4.87 -15.91
C LEU A 220 19.11 4.44 -17.23
N ASN A 221 18.43 3.29 -17.22
CA ASN A 221 17.69 2.80 -18.38
C ASN A 221 16.46 3.69 -18.63
N LYS A 222 16.48 4.38 -19.77
CA LYS A 222 15.40 5.30 -20.15
C LYS A 222 14.02 4.62 -20.27
N ASN A 223 13.97 3.33 -20.60
CA ASN A 223 12.72 2.57 -20.70
C ASN A 223 11.99 2.44 -19.35
N TYR A 224 12.67 2.66 -18.24
CA TYR A 224 12.11 2.62 -16.90
C TYR A 224 11.77 4.00 -16.34
N ARG A 225 12.01 5.08 -17.11
CA ARG A 225 11.75 6.45 -16.69
C ARG A 225 10.33 6.85 -17.05
N ILE A 226 9.56 7.21 -16.05
CA ILE A 226 8.27 7.86 -16.22
C ILE A 226 8.38 9.22 -15.52
N TRP A 227 7.90 10.27 -16.17
CA TRP A 227 7.75 11.59 -15.57
C TRP A 227 6.26 11.83 -15.33
N SER A 228 5.91 12.19 -14.10
CA SER A 228 4.60 12.75 -13.80
C SER A 228 4.71 14.26 -13.94
N ASP A 229 4.10 14.81 -14.97
CA ASP A 229 3.75 16.22 -14.97
C ASP A 229 2.40 16.39 -14.25
N GLN A 230 2.02 17.60 -13.92
CA GLN A 230 0.74 17.88 -13.24
C GLN A 230 -0.49 17.41 -14.06
N TYR A 231 -0.31 16.89 -15.26
CA TYR A 231 -1.34 16.61 -16.25
C TYR A 231 -1.28 15.19 -16.87
N GLY A 232 -0.35 14.35 -16.45
CA GLY A 232 -0.26 12.96 -16.95
C GLY A 232 1.13 12.35 -16.90
N GLU A 233 1.17 11.03 -17.05
CA GLU A 233 2.41 10.28 -17.13
C GLU A 233 2.97 10.32 -18.56
N LYS A 234 4.21 10.80 -18.74
CA LYS A 234 4.95 10.70 -20.02
C LYS A 234 5.98 9.59 -19.92
N LYS A 235 5.89 8.62 -20.83
CA LYS A 235 7.01 7.71 -21.08
C LYS A 235 8.02 8.45 -21.98
N TYR A 236 9.29 8.41 -21.65
CA TYR A 236 10.34 8.83 -22.56
C TYR A 236 10.41 7.86 -23.74
N GLU A 237 10.29 8.41 -24.96
CA GLU A 237 10.60 7.71 -26.21
C GLU A 237 12.11 7.53 -26.38
#